data_70dbe38cb01695849a5da8830d7e7e18
#
_entry.id   70dbe38cb01695849a5da8830d7e7e18
#
_cell.length_a   1.000
_cell.length_b   1.000
_cell.length_c   1.000
_cell.angle_alpha   90.00
_cell.angle_beta   90.00
_cell.angle_gamma   90.00
#
_symmetry.space_group_name_H-M   'P 1'
#
loop_
_entity.id
_entity.type
_entity.pdbx_description
1 polymer ?
#
loop_
_entity_poly.entity_id
_entity_poly.type
_entity_poly.pdbx_seq_one_letter_code
_entity_poly.pdbx_strand_id
1 'polypeptide(L)'
;VDGSVLADDLSSYCISIKEHVLPSGLSEFGICTLDAATAEFRYMSFEDDAVLSQLETLLRSLRIKEVLHEKGVMSPSTLRLIRNTVPTTCQITMLKPDTEFLDEISTRARLAHLFDSVPDGLAPLAEQGGLALCALGGLLWYLEQLNLDTDLCASGNFQVQTAPADAQGALVLDAKSLMHLHVLQNDEGSDEGTLHRLLNRCTTPFGRRLFKLWLSSPLSKIEAIEARLDAVDDLRANPAWADAFDAFAKSLPDIERLQSRIAAGKCRPRDFLLVLRAFGRFGSAKEQLLTLLSSSESPVSRPSSVLVTLLREWPDVAELAQMLRSHFVSNDDGSFTPVKGECEAYDAAVDSVHAAEARLEAEKDRCVAELRISKREAGWKHVGTNEIYQLEVPARTKVPAPWILMSQTKACKRYYTPRTRELIRELKEARETRVAALKRFQEDVYVWFRQDLPSYARAIRTVAQLDCLVSLAKSSMALGTP
;
A
#
# COMPACT_ATOMS: atom_id res chain seq x y z
N VAL A 1 1.47 7.30 -11.14
CA VAL A 1 2.67 6.98 -10.35
C VAL A 1 3.52 6.08 -11.21
N ASP A 2 4.65 6.62 -11.66
CA ASP A 2 5.56 5.96 -12.59
C ASP A 2 6.15 4.70 -11.94
N GLY A 3 6.29 3.60 -12.68
CA GLY A 3 6.79 2.32 -12.16
C GLY A 3 8.19 2.37 -11.52
N SER A 4 8.94 3.47 -11.74
CA SER A 4 10.23 3.73 -11.11
C SER A 4 10.15 3.98 -9.59
N VAL A 5 9.01 4.48 -9.08
CA VAL A 5 8.79 4.70 -7.63
C VAL A 5 8.65 3.39 -6.85
N LEU A 6 8.34 2.30 -7.54
CA LEU A 6 8.19 0.97 -6.93
C LEU A 6 9.53 0.25 -6.70
N ALA A 7 10.59 0.67 -7.38
CA ALA A 7 11.93 0.08 -7.23
C ALA A 7 12.72 0.66 -6.04
N ASP A 8 12.26 1.77 -5.46
CA ASP A 8 12.91 2.41 -4.31
C ASP A 8 12.26 1.93 -3.00
N ASP A 9 12.98 1.13 -2.23
CA ASP A 9 12.52 0.58 -0.95
C ASP A 9 12.32 1.66 0.13
N LEU A 10 12.87 2.86 -0.08
CA LEU A 10 12.82 3.97 0.88
C LEU A 10 11.58 4.84 0.68
N SER A 11 11.06 5.37 1.80
CA SER A 11 9.95 6.32 1.81
C SER A 11 10.34 7.65 1.16
N SER A 12 9.36 8.28 0.52
CA SER A 12 9.46 9.63 -0.05
C SER A 12 8.29 10.47 0.47
N TYR A 13 8.62 11.64 1.02
CA TYR A 13 7.65 12.44 1.76
C TYR A 13 7.23 13.70 1.02
N CYS A 14 5.92 13.99 1.08
CA CYS A 14 5.38 15.34 0.93
C CYS A 14 5.19 15.94 2.32
N ILE A 15 5.62 17.17 2.53
CA ILE A 15 5.52 17.88 3.81
C ILE A 15 4.73 19.18 3.63
N SER A 16 3.75 19.42 4.49
CA SER A 16 3.02 20.67 4.59
C SER A 16 3.40 21.39 5.89
N ILE A 17 3.75 22.66 5.80
CA ILE A 17 4.29 23.46 6.89
C ILE A 17 3.47 24.75 7.07
N LYS A 18 2.95 24.95 8.28
CA LYS A 18 2.36 26.22 8.75
C LYS A 18 3.30 26.83 9.78
N GLU A 19 3.69 28.08 9.59
CA GLU A 19 4.49 28.84 10.53
C GLU A 19 3.64 29.92 11.19
N HIS A 20 3.83 30.12 12.49
CA HIS A 20 3.33 31.26 13.24
C HIS A 20 4.49 31.89 14.00
N VAL A 21 4.78 33.15 13.69
CA VAL A 21 5.85 33.91 14.39
C VAL A 21 5.28 34.50 15.67
N LEU A 22 5.85 34.10 16.80
CA LEU A 22 5.44 34.53 18.12
C LEU A 22 5.91 35.99 18.40
N PRO A 23 5.29 36.69 19.34
CA PRO A 23 5.76 38.02 19.77
C PRO A 23 7.20 38.02 20.31
N SER A 24 7.70 36.88 20.77
CA SER A 24 9.10 36.67 21.18
C SER A 24 10.09 36.68 20.00
N GLY A 25 9.62 36.59 18.77
CA GLY A 25 10.45 36.44 17.58
C GLY A 25 10.81 34.99 17.28
N LEU A 26 10.39 34.03 18.09
CA LEU A 26 10.49 32.58 17.81
C LEU A 26 9.36 32.14 16.88
N SER A 27 9.54 31.01 16.21
CA SER A 27 8.54 30.45 15.33
C SER A 27 7.92 29.19 15.93
N GLU A 28 6.59 29.12 15.89
CA GLU A 28 5.83 27.91 16.14
C GLU A 28 5.44 27.28 14.82
N PHE A 29 5.62 25.97 14.72
CA PHE A 29 5.32 25.21 13.50
C PHE A 29 4.21 24.20 13.73
N GLY A 30 3.29 24.13 12.77
CA GLY A 30 2.42 23.00 12.54
C GLY A 30 2.85 22.26 11.26
N ILE A 31 3.10 21.00 11.39
CA ILE A 31 3.62 20.18 10.28
C ILE A 31 2.77 18.94 10.07
N CYS A 32 2.52 18.65 8.81
CA CYS A 32 1.95 17.36 8.38
C CYS A 32 2.83 16.76 7.30
N THR A 33 3.26 15.51 7.48
CA THR A 33 4.02 14.75 6.49
C THR A 33 3.20 13.59 5.95
N LEU A 34 3.37 13.28 4.68
CA LEU A 34 2.73 12.15 4.00
C LEU A 34 3.78 11.30 3.30
N ASP A 35 3.82 10.01 3.63
CA ASP A 35 4.40 9.00 2.76
C ASP A 35 3.33 8.47 1.80
N ALA A 36 3.36 8.92 0.56
CA ALA A 36 2.37 8.52 -0.45
C ALA A 36 2.42 7.02 -0.81
N ALA A 37 3.54 6.34 -0.53
CA ALA A 37 3.69 4.92 -0.83
C ALA A 37 2.99 4.02 0.20
N THR A 38 2.95 4.44 1.47
CA THR A 38 2.31 3.72 2.57
C THR A 38 0.99 4.36 3.00
N ALA A 39 0.64 5.53 2.42
CA ALA A 39 -0.50 6.37 2.81
C ALA A 39 -0.48 6.68 4.32
N GLU A 40 0.71 6.93 4.86
CA GLU A 40 0.92 7.29 6.27
C GLU A 40 1.03 8.79 6.41
N PHE A 41 0.13 9.36 7.20
CA PHE A 41 0.15 10.77 7.60
C PHE A 41 0.71 10.89 9.00
N ARG A 42 1.71 11.76 9.19
CA ARG A 42 2.23 12.11 10.51
C ARG A 42 2.12 13.60 10.71
N TYR A 43 1.67 14.00 11.88
CA TYR A 43 1.49 15.40 12.22
C TYR A 43 2.11 15.75 13.57
N MET A 44 2.59 16.98 13.69
CA MET A 44 3.20 17.52 14.91
C MET A 44 3.05 19.03 14.97
N SER A 45 3.11 19.59 16.19
CA SER A 45 3.31 21.02 16.45
C SER A 45 4.43 21.21 17.45
N PHE A 46 5.27 22.20 17.24
CA PHE A 46 6.34 22.55 18.17
C PHE A 46 6.76 24.02 18.02
N GLU A 47 7.28 24.58 19.11
CA GLU A 47 7.99 25.88 19.12
C GLU A 47 9.47 25.59 18.82
N ASP A 48 10.08 26.37 17.92
CA ASP A 48 11.47 26.20 17.52
C ASP A 48 12.33 27.36 18.03
N ASP A 49 13.63 27.11 18.09
CA ASP A 49 14.61 28.11 18.48
C ASP A 49 14.88 29.15 17.37
N ALA A 50 15.66 30.20 17.70
CA ALA A 50 15.97 31.26 16.75
C ALA A 50 16.77 30.83 15.51
N VAL A 51 17.38 29.64 15.54
CA VAL A 51 18.13 29.03 14.40
C VAL A 51 17.39 27.92 13.71
N LEU A 52 16.15 27.61 14.11
CA LEU A 52 15.25 26.63 13.53
C LEU A 52 15.81 25.19 13.55
N SER A 53 16.42 24.82 14.67
CA SER A 53 17.15 23.55 14.83
C SER A 53 16.26 22.32 14.69
N GLN A 54 15.03 22.38 15.23
CA GLN A 54 14.09 21.25 15.16
C GLN A 54 13.56 21.05 13.75
N LEU A 55 13.20 22.15 13.07
CA LEU A 55 12.75 22.10 11.68
C LEU A 55 13.87 21.58 10.77
N GLU A 56 15.11 22.05 10.93
CA GLU A 56 16.26 21.56 10.16
C GLU A 56 16.45 20.05 10.37
N THR A 57 16.40 19.60 11.61
CA THR A 57 16.53 18.17 11.96
C THR A 57 15.46 17.32 11.28
N LEU A 58 14.19 17.76 11.33
CA LEU A 58 13.10 17.08 10.67
C LEU A 58 13.31 16.99 9.14
N LEU A 59 13.65 18.12 8.50
CA LEU A 59 13.85 18.16 7.05
C LEU A 59 14.99 17.25 6.59
N ARG A 60 16.06 17.11 7.36
CA ARG A 60 17.21 16.24 7.04
C ARG A 60 16.96 14.76 7.34
N SER A 61 16.12 14.46 8.33
CA SER A 61 15.76 13.08 8.67
C SER A 61 14.88 12.40 7.61
N LEU A 62 14.15 13.21 6.81
CA LEU A 62 13.19 12.74 5.81
C LEU A 62 13.74 12.93 4.39
N ARG A 63 13.34 12.02 3.49
CA ARG A 63 13.59 12.17 2.05
C ARG A 63 12.44 12.95 1.42
N ILE A 64 12.51 14.27 1.51
CA ILE A 64 11.44 15.15 1.06
C ILE A 64 11.52 15.33 -0.45
N LYS A 65 10.38 15.14 -1.11
CA LYS A 65 10.19 15.36 -2.54
C LYS A 65 9.36 16.59 -2.84
N GLU A 66 8.53 16.99 -1.88
CA GLU A 66 7.60 18.08 -2.03
C GLU A 66 7.42 18.82 -0.72
N VAL A 67 7.45 20.16 -0.75
CA VAL A 67 7.16 21.04 0.38
C VAL A 67 5.98 21.94 0.02
N LEU A 68 4.94 21.91 0.82
CA LEU A 68 3.78 22.80 0.73
C LEU A 68 3.84 23.82 1.83
N HIS A 69 3.58 25.09 1.53
CA HIS A 69 3.50 26.11 2.55
C HIS A 69 2.54 27.24 2.16
N GLU A 70 2.05 27.94 3.16
CA GLU A 70 1.15 29.08 2.94
C GLU A 70 1.89 30.27 2.35
N LYS A 71 1.30 30.90 1.34
CA LYS A 71 1.86 32.05 0.65
C LYS A 71 1.85 33.30 1.54
N GLY A 72 3.02 33.94 1.70
CA GLY A 72 3.13 35.23 2.38
C GLY A 72 3.19 35.17 3.90
N VAL A 73 3.07 33.98 4.52
CA VAL A 73 3.09 33.81 5.98
C VAL A 73 4.46 33.35 6.46
N MET A 74 5.13 32.50 5.67
CA MET A 74 6.42 31.94 6.06
C MET A 74 7.53 32.99 6.12
N SER A 75 8.32 32.97 7.20
CA SER A 75 9.42 33.89 7.41
C SER A 75 10.56 33.71 6.40
N PRO A 76 11.34 34.77 6.08
CA PRO A 76 12.49 34.64 5.19
C PRO A 76 13.57 33.69 5.69
N SER A 77 13.73 33.56 7.02
CA SER A 77 14.66 32.60 7.65
C SER A 77 14.25 31.16 7.36
N THR A 78 12.98 30.83 7.57
CA THR A 78 12.41 29.50 7.32
C THR A 78 12.48 29.15 5.85
N LEU A 79 12.13 30.05 4.93
CA LEU A 79 12.24 29.81 3.49
C LEU A 79 13.70 29.56 3.04
N ARG A 80 14.65 30.29 3.63
CA ARG A 80 16.08 30.07 3.36
C ARG A 80 16.55 28.72 3.87
N LEU A 81 16.13 28.36 5.10
CA LEU A 81 16.44 27.05 5.67
C LEU A 81 15.94 25.92 4.77
N ILE A 82 14.65 25.94 4.41
CA ILE A 82 14.04 24.92 3.54
C ILE A 82 14.86 24.78 2.25
N ARG A 83 15.12 25.88 1.53
CA ARG A 83 15.85 25.85 0.25
C ARG A 83 17.26 25.30 0.37
N ASN A 84 17.93 25.53 1.51
CA ASN A 84 19.28 25.04 1.74
C ASN A 84 19.34 23.60 2.24
N THR A 85 18.23 23.09 2.77
CA THR A 85 18.19 21.75 3.40
C THR A 85 17.62 20.68 2.50
N VAL A 86 16.59 21.01 1.71
CA VAL A 86 15.95 20.04 0.82
C VAL A 86 16.77 19.89 -0.48
N PRO A 87 16.73 18.71 -1.14
CA PRO A 87 17.39 18.50 -2.42
C PRO A 87 16.90 19.49 -3.49
N THR A 88 17.76 19.85 -4.44
CA THR A 88 17.40 20.75 -5.56
C THR A 88 16.27 20.21 -6.45
N THR A 89 16.02 18.90 -6.40
CA THR A 89 14.92 18.23 -7.11
C THR A 89 13.59 18.30 -6.34
N CYS A 90 13.60 18.85 -5.10
CA CYS A 90 12.41 19.00 -4.29
C CYS A 90 11.52 20.13 -4.85
N GLN A 91 10.24 19.84 -5.04
CA GLN A 91 9.26 20.84 -5.45
C GLN A 91 8.78 21.63 -4.23
N ILE A 92 8.83 22.97 -4.30
CA ILE A 92 8.31 23.85 -3.25
C ILE A 92 7.09 24.58 -3.82
N THR A 93 5.92 24.29 -3.26
CA THR A 93 4.63 24.82 -3.72
C THR A 93 4.03 25.76 -2.68
N MET A 94 3.68 26.97 -3.12
CA MET A 94 3.01 27.99 -2.30
C MET A 94 1.51 27.91 -2.51
N LEU A 95 0.75 27.75 -1.44
CA LEU A 95 -0.70 27.68 -1.42
C LEU A 95 -1.29 28.99 -0.91
N LYS A 96 -2.38 29.46 -1.51
CA LYS A 96 -3.06 30.69 -1.11
C LYS A 96 -3.74 30.51 0.24
N PRO A 97 -3.64 31.52 1.14
CA PRO A 97 -4.33 31.49 2.43
C PRO A 97 -5.83 31.22 2.27
N ASP A 98 -6.40 30.52 3.23
CA ASP A 98 -7.83 30.25 3.43
C ASP A 98 -8.54 29.52 2.28
N THR A 99 -8.00 29.57 1.08
CA THR A 99 -8.60 28.95 -0.12
C THR A 99 -7.89 27.66 -0.57
N GLU A 100 -6.57 27.64 -0.51
CA GLU A 100 -5.72 26.52 -0.90
C GLU A 100 -5.00 25.92 0.32
N PHE A 101 -4.59 26.78 1.26
CA PHE A 101 -4.12 26.39 2.57
C PHE A 101 -5.25 26.61 3.57
N LEU A 102 -6.01 25.53 3.84
CA LEU A 102 -7.24 25.61 4.62
C LEU A 102 -6.99 25.99 6.07
N ASP A 103 -7.89 26.80 6.65
CA ASP A 103 -7.94 27.08 8.08
C ASP A 103 -8.49 25.89 8.87
N GLU A 104 -8.57 25.99 10.19
CA GLU A 104 -9.06 24.91 11.06
C GLU A 104 -10.51 24.54 10.77
N ILE A 105 -11.37 25.53 10.53
CA ILE A 105 -12.81 25.30 10.32
C ILE A 105 -13.02 24.55 9.00
N SER A 106 -12.40 25.02 7.95
CA SER A 106 -12.47 24.42 6.61
C SER A 106 -11.84 23.02 6.60
N THR A 107 -10.74 22.83 7.34
CA THR A 107 -10.09 21.52 7.47
C THR A 107 -11.01 20.52 8.18
N ARG A 108 -11.66 20.90 9.30
CA ARG A 108 -12.64 20.03 9.97
C ARG A 108 -13.82 19.69 9.07
N ALA A 109 -14.34 20.66 8.32
CA ALA A 109 -15.41 20.41 7.36
C ALA A 109 -14.97 19.41 6.27
N ARG A 110 -13.72 19.54 5.80
CA ARG A 110 -13.14 18.61 4.82
C ARG A 110 -12.99 17.19 5.38
N LEU A 111 -12.53 17.05 6.63
CA LEU A 111 -12.42 15.76 7.30
C LEU A 111 -13.78 15.09 7.49
N ALA A 112 -14.82 15.84 7.85
CA ALA A 112 -16.17 15.33 7.96
C ALA A 112 -16.76 14.86 6.61
N HIS A 113 -16.26 15.40 5.49
CA HIS A 113 -16.63 14.93 4.16
C HIS A 113 -15.85 13.66 3.74
N LEU A 114 -14.60 13.52 4.17
CA LEU A 114 -13.73 12.39 3.80
C LEU A 114 -14.00 11.13 4.63
N PHE A 115 -14.47 11.30 5.87
CA PHE A 115 -14.65 10.20 6.82
C PHE A 115 -16.05 10.21 7.41
N ASP A 116 -16.73 9.07 7.39
CA ASP A 116 -17.99 8.86 8.12
C ASP A 116 -17.75 8.94 9.64
N SER A 117 -16.59 8.45 10.10
CA SER A 117 -16.08 8.60 11.47
C SER A 117 -14.59 8.96 11.41
N VAL A 118 -14.17 9.95 12.21
CA VAL A 118 -12.78 10.38 12.27
C VAL A 118 -11.91 9.21 12.76
N PRO A 119 -10.81 8.85 12.05
CA PRO A 119 -9.89 7.81 12.50
C PRO A 119 -9.30 8.11 13.89
N ASP A 120 -9.10 7.07 14.71
CA ASP A 120 -8.56 7.21 16.08
C ASP A 120 -7.24 8.01 16.14
N GLY A 121 -6.35 7.77 15.17
CA GLY A 121 -5.08 8.49 15.09
C GLY A 121 -5.20 9.97 14.71
N LEU A 122 -6.35 10.41 14.19
CA LEU A 122 -6.63 11.80 13.80
C LEU A 122 -7.52 12.52 14.81
N ALA A 123 -8.26 11.81 15.65
CA ALA A 123 -9.19 12.38 16.62
C ALA A 123 -8.51 13.43 17.53
N PRO A 124 -7.32 13.20 18.11
CA PRO A 124 -6.66 14.20 18.95
C PRO A 124 -6.39 15.52 18.21
N LEU A 125 -5.95 15.45 16.94
CA LEU A 125 -5.70 16.65 16.14
C LEU A 125 -7.00 17.38 15.77
N ALA A 126 -8.03 16.64 15.43
CA ALA A 126 -9.33 17.21 15.08
C ALA A 126 -9.99 17.92 16.29
N GLU A 127 -9.76 17.44 17.52
CA GLU A 127 -10.26 18.04 18.74
C GLU A 127 -9.42 19.27 19.18
N GLN A 128 -8.09 19.12 19.23
CA GLN A 128 -7.20 20.17 19.70
C GLN A 128 -7.06 21.34 18.72
N GLY A 129 -7.09 21.04 17.41
CA GLY A 129 -6.88 22.06 16.38
C GLY A 129 -5.43 22.50 16.27
N GLY A 130 -5.23 23.78 15.93
CA GLY A 130 -3.94 24.42 15.86
C GLY A 130 -3.23 24.33 14.50
N LEU A 131 -1.96 24.73 14.50
CA LEU A 131 -1.20 24.86 13.25
C LEU A 131 -1.02 23.55 12.48
N ALA A 132 -0.91 22.42 13.19
CA ALA A 132 -0.81 21.11 12.53
C ALA A 132 -2.09 20.72 11.80
N LEU A 133 -3.26 21.12 12.31
CA LEU A 133 -4.53 20.90 11.60
C LEU A 133 -4.61 21.73 10.32
N CYS A 134 -4.15 22.99 10.36
CA CYS A 134 -4.04 23.82 9.16
C CYS A 134 -3.05 23.25 8.15
N ALA A 135 -1.90 22.72 8.62
CA ALA A 135 -0.93 22.05 7.76
C ALA A 135 -1.52 20.81 7.07
N LEU A 136 -2.32 20.01 7.81
CA LEU A 136 -3.09 18.92 7.22
C LEU A 136 -4.09 19.45 6.19
N GLY A 137 -4.78 20.57 6.48
CA GLY A 137 -5.73 21.18 5.55
C GLY A 137 -5.10 21.57 4.21
N GLY A 138 -3.91 22.19 4.23
CA GLY A 138 -3.16 22.50 3.01
C GLY A 138 -2.75 21.23 2.23
N LEU A 139 -2.34 20.17 2.94
CA LEU A 139 -2.01 18.89 2.32
C LEU A 139 -3.25 18.23 1.70
N LEU A 140 -4.39 18.19 2.39
CA LEU A 140 -5.64 17.62 1.87
C LEU A 140 -6.14 18.35 0.64
N TRP A 141 -6.09 19.68 0.63
CA TRP A 141 -6.45 20.46 -0.55
C TRP A 141 -5.55 20.13 -1.75
N TYR A 142 -4.24 20.04 -1.51
CA TYR A 142 -3.29 19.69 -2.56
C TYR A 142 -3.55 18.28 -3.14
N LEU A 143 -3.81 17.30 -2.28
CA LEU A 143 -4.17 15.94 -2.70
C LEU A 143 -5.48 15.90 -3.48
N GLU A 144 -6.45 16.72 -3.13
CA GLU A 144 -7.71 16.86 -3.87
C GLU A 144 -7.49 17.35 -5.31
N GLN A 145 -6.60 18.36 -5.50
CA GLN A 145 -6.25 18.83 -6.85
C GLN A 145 -5.61 17.73 -7.71
N LEU A 146 -4.97 16.76 -7.07
CA LEU A 146 -4.37 15.60 -7.72
C LEU A 146 -5.33 14.40 -7.82
N ASN A 147 -6.56 14.51 -7.29
CA ASN A 147 -7.53 13.42 -7.14
C ASN A 147 -6.96 12.22 -6.38
N LEU A 148 -6.18 12.45 -5.33
CA LEU A 148 -5.52 11.46 -4.50
C LEU A 148 -5.98 11.47 -3.03
N ASP A 149 -6.77 12.45 -2.62
CA ASP A 149 -7.21 12.64 -1.24
C ASP A 149 -8.01 11.45 -0.71
N THR A 150 -9.05 11.02 -1.44
CA THR A 150 -9.87 9.86 -1.05
C THR A 150 -9.07 8.58 -0.98
N ASP A 151 -8.15 8.37 -1.92
CA ASP A 151 -7.33 7.16 -2.00
C ASP A 151 -6.33 7.05 -0.85
N LEU A 152 -5.61 8.14 -0.58
CA LEU A 152 -4.57 8.15 0.45
C LEU A 152 -5.18 8.21 1.85
N CYS A 153 -6.31 8.90 2.03
CA CYS A 153 -7.02 8.92 3.29
C CYS A 153 -7.78 7.62 3.61
N ALA A 154 -8.06 6.77 2.61
CA ALA A 154 -8.84 5.54 2.79
C ALA A 154 -8.22 4.55 3.79
N SER A 155 -6.90 4.60 4.02
CA SER A 155 -6.22 3.77 5.01
C SER A 155 -6.47 4.20 6.44
N GLY A 156 -6.88 5.46 6.69
CA GLY A 156 -7.03 6.03 8.02
C GLY A 156 -5.72 6.07 8.84
N ASN A 157 -4.56 5.94 8.19
CA ASN A 157 -3.26 5.82 8.86
C ASN A 157 -2.71 7.20 9.23
N PHE A 158 -3.27 7.77 10.30
CA PHE A 158 -2.81 9.04 10.88
C PHE A 158 -2.10 8.78 12.19
N GLN A 159 -0.95 9.41 12.40
CA GLN A 159 -0.13 9.24 13.60
C GLN A 159 0.34 10.59 14.13
N VAL A 160 0.25 10.75 15.44
CA VAL A 160 0.95 11.85 16.13
C VAL A 160 2.44 11.55 16.05
N GLN A 161 3.21 12.47 15.55
CA GLN A 161 4.66 12.43 15.67
C GLN A 161 5.06 13.40 16.78
N THR A 162 5.76 12.88 17.80
CA THR A 162 6.33 13.73 18.84
C THR A 162 7.40 14.62 18.21
N ALA A 163 7.37 15.92 18.55
CA ALA A 163 8.42 16.84 18.12
C ALA A 163 9.81 16.32 18.53
N PRO A 164 10.86 16.60 17.77
CA PRO A 164 12.20 16.11 18.08
C PRO A 164 12.62 16.39 19.53
N ALA A 165 12.30 17.56 20.07
CA ALA A 165 12.64 17.95 21.45
C ALA A 165 11.82 17.21 22.52
N ASP A 166 10.58 16.78 22.21
CA ASP A 166 9.63 16.19 23.16
C ASP A 166 9.56 14.67 23.09
N ALA A 167 10.40 14.04 22.26
CA ALA A 167 10.41 12.60 22.05
C ALA A 167 10.79 11.85 23.33
N GLN A 168 9.80 11.59 24.22
CA GLN A 168 10.01 10.85 25.46
C GLN A 168 10.57 9.45 25.17
N GLY A 169 11.87 9.28 25.48
CA GLY A 169 12.55 8.00 25.29
C GLY A 169 13.34 7.85 24.00
N ALA A 170 13.38 8.86 23.13
CA ALA A 170 14.29 8.94 21.99
C ALA A 170 15.37 10.03 22.22
N LEU A 171 16.58 9.76 21.76
CA LEU A 171 17.65 10.74 21.70
C LEU A 171 17.43 11.64 20.48
N VAL A 172 17.38 12.96 20.72
CA VAL A 172 17.31 13.93 19.62
C VAL A 172 18.70 14.11 19.04
N LEU A 173 18.89 13.64 17.81
CA LEU A 173 20.08 13.95 17.03
C LEU A 173 19.77 15.13 16.12
N ASP A 174 20.49 16.23 16.30
CA ASP A 174 20.33 17.37 15.41
C ASP A 174 20.82 17.06 13.98
N ALA A 175 20.44 17.92 13.06
CA ALA A 175 20.78 17.76 11.65
C ALA A 175 22.29 17.65 11.38
N LYS A 176 23.09 18.42 12.15
CA LYS A 176 24.56 18.41 12.03
C LYS A 176 25.13 17.10 12.55
N SER A 177 24.64 16.59 13.67
CA SER A 177 25.04 15.29 14.20
C SER A 177 24.74 14.15 13.24
N LEU A 178 23.53 14.12 12.66
CA LEU A 178 23.17 13.09 11.64
C LEU A 178 24.12 13.14 10.43
N MET A 179 24.49 14.35 9.98
CA MET A 179 25.37 14.55 8.85
C MET A 179 26.83 14.21 9.20
N HIS A 180 27.40 14.76 10.28
CA HIS A 180 28.80 14.52 10.66
C HIS A 180 29.10 13.08 11.08
N LEU A 181 28.10 12.36 11.61
CA LEU A 181 28.20 10.94 11.90
C LEU A 181 27.93 10.04 10.69
N HIS A 182 27.62 10.65 9.53
CA HIS A 182 27.24 9.93 8.31
C HIS A 182 26.18 8.84 8.60
N VAL A 183 25.12 9.19 9.34
CA VAL A 183 24.12 8.19 9.75
C VAL A 183 23.35 7.67 8.54
N LEU A 184 22.82 8.56 7.70
CA LEU A 184 21.97 8.25 6.54
C LEU A 184 22.62 8.59 5.20
N GLN A 185 23.45 9.63 5.16
CA GLN A 185 24.11 10.15 3.97
C GLN A 185 25.53 10.57 4.31
N ASN A 186 26.45 10.38 3.36
CA ASN A 186 27.80 10.91 3.44
C ASN A 186 27.88 12.35 2.89
N ASP A 187 29.08 12.94 2.86
CA ASP A 187 29.30 14.31 2.35
C ASP A 187 28.94 14.51 0.87
N GLU A 188 28.88 13.41 0.11
CA GLU A 188 28.50 13.41 -1.30
C GLU A 188 26.98 13.22 -1.52
N GLY A 189 26.20 13.06 -0.42
CA GLY A 189 24.76 12.78 -0.47
C GLY A 189 24.40 11.33 -0.84
N SER A 190 25.41 10.44 -0.87
CA SER A 190 25.26 9.00 -1.11
C SER A 190 25.04 8.25 0.22
N ASP A 191 24.57 7.01 0.14
CA ASP A 191 24.47 6.11 1.31
C ASP A 191 25.75 5.27 1.53
N GLU A 192 26.76 5.40 0.70
CA GLU A 192 28.00 4.66 0.83
C GLU A 192 28.81 5.07 2.07
N GLY A 193 29.28 4.08 2.82
CA GLY A 193 30.03 4.31 4.06
C GLY A 193 29.19 4.83 5.23
N THR A 194 27.87 4.90 5.11
CA THR A 194 26.99 5.35 6.18
C THR A 194 26.74 4.27 7.23
N LEU A 195 26.39 4.71 8.44
CA LEU A 195 25.99 3.79 9.52
C LEU A 195 24.77 2.95 9.12
N HIS A 196 23.81 3.56 8.44
CA HIS A 196 22.64 2.86 7.91
C HIS A 196 23.05 1.71 6.98
N ARG A 197 23.92 1.94 6.01
CA ARG A 197 24.36 0.91 5.06
C ARG A 197 25.16 -0.20 5.74
N LEU A 198 25.95 0.15 6.75
CA LEU A 198 26.74 -0.80 7.52
C LEU A 198 25.87 -1.78 8.33
N LEU A 199 24.82 -1.25 9.00
CA LEU A 199 24.02 -2.00 9.96
C LEU A 199 22.73 -2.56 9.37
N ASN A 200 22.22 -2.02 8.26
CA ASN A 200 20.95 -2.46 7.68
C ASN A 200 21.11 -3.78 6.90
N ARG A 201 20.74 -4.86 7.55
CA ARG A 201 20.66 -6.23 7.01
C ARG A 201 19.22 -6.74 7.02
N CYS A 202 18.23 -5.82 7.07
CA CYS A 202 16.82 -6.18 7.03
C CYS A 202 16.46 -6.88 5.72
N THR A 203 15.66 -7.90 5.84
CA THR A 203 15.19 -8.71 4.71
C THR A 203 13.98 -8.08 4.04
N THR A 204 13.06 -7.49 4.83
CA THR A 204 11.80 -6.92 4.33
C THR A 204 11.94 -5.43 3.98
N PRO A 205 11.22 -4.93 2.95
CA PRO A 205 11.23 -3.50 2.62
C PRO A 205 10.72 -2.61 3.77
N PHE A 206 9.67 -3.04 4.48
CA PHE A 206 9.12 -2.30 5.60
C PHE A 206 10.02 -2.37 6.85
N GLY A 207 10.77 -3.46 7.05
CA GLY A 207 11.85 -3.52 8.04
C GLY A 207 12.96 -2.51 7.76
N ARG A 208 13.40 -2.36 6.51
CA ARG A 208 14.40 -1.35 6.10
C ARG A 208 13.93 0.07 6.39
N ARG A 209 12.64 0.37 6.14
CA ARG A 209 12.05 1.69 6.46
C ARG A 209 12.06 1.95 7.96
N LEU A 210 11.64 0.98 8.76
CA LEU A 210 11.66 1.09 10.22
C LEU A 210 13.09 1.20 10.76
N PHE A 211 14.03 0.45 10.21
CA PHE A 211 15.44 0.50 10.64
C PHE A 211 16.08 1.87 10.45
N LYS A 212 15.76 2.51 9.31
CA LYS A 212 16.17 3.90 9.06
C LYS A 212 15.64 4.84 10.15
N LEU A 213 14.37 4.68 10.53
CA LEU A 213 13.77 5.47 11.61
C LEU A 213 14.46 5.22 12.96
N TRP A 214 14.80 3.97 13.28
CA TRP A 214 15.51 3.63 14.52
C TRP A 214 16.90 4.28 14.61
N LEU A 215 17.60 4.38 13.50
CA LEU A 215 18.92 5.03 13.46
C LEU A 215 18.81 6.56 13.56
N SER A 216 17.75 7.15 13.00
CA SER A 216 17.51 8.60 13.05
C SER A 216 17.01 9.07 14.42
N SER A 217 16.40 8.17 15.20
CA SER A 217 15.81 8.47 16.51
C SER A 217 16.19 7.36 17.51
N PRO A 218 17.46 7.32 17.96
CA PRO A 218 17.94 6.29 18.88
C PRO A 218 17.21 6.38 20.23
N LEU A 219 17.18 5.26 20.95
CA LEU A 219 16.61 5.22 22.30
C LEU A 219 17.49 6.03 23.29
N SER A 220 16.84 6.70 24.24
CA SER A 220 17.53 7.44 25.33
C SER A 220 17.33 6.81 26.71
N LYS A 221 16.29 5.98 26.90
CA LYS A 221 16.02 5.33 28.18
C LYS A 221 16.85 4.05 28.30
N ILE A 222 17.61 3.94 29.41
CA ILE A 222 18.52 2.81 29.66
C ILE A 222 17.77 1.48 29.58
N GLU A 223 16.61 1.40 30.24
CA GLU A 223 15.82 0.14 30.27
C GLU A 223 15.38 -0.33 28.88
N ALA A 224 15.04 0.63 27.99
CA ALA A 224 14.66 0.31 26.63
C ALA A 224 15.86 -0.07 25.75
N ILE A 225 17.03 0.52 26.01
CA ILE A 225 18.30 0.18 25.35
C ILE A 225 18.71 -1.23 25.76
N GLU A 226 18.76 -1.53 27.06
CA GLU A 226 19.12 -2.83 27.60
C GLU A 226 18.17 -3.92 27.10
N ALA A 227 16.87 -3.69 27.16
CA ALA A 227 15.88 -4.62 26.65
C ALA A 227 16.04 -4.93 25.15
N ARG A 228 16.48 -3.94 24.35
CA ARG A 228 16.80 -4.17 22.92
C ARG A 228 18.10 -4.95 22.74
N LEU A 229 19.12 -4.66 23.56
CA LEU A 229 20.39 -5.39 23.54
C LEU A 229 20.20 -6.84 23.96
N ASP A 230 19.43 -7.11 25.02
CA ASP A 230 19.07 -8.47 25.44
C ASP A 230 18.42 -9.26 24.31
N ALA A 231 17.50 -8.61 23.55
CA ALA A 231 16.86 -9.24 22.39
C ALA A 231 17.88 -9.56 21.27
N VAL A 232 18.85 -8.69 21.04
CA VAL A 232 19.94 -8.92 20.07
C VAL A 232 20.82 -10.08 20.51
N ASP A 233 21.18 -10.16 21.80
CA ASP A 233 22.01 -11.24 22.35
C ASP A 233 21.30 -12.58 22.27
N ASP A 234 20.00 -12.64 22.56
CA ASP A 234 19.20 -13.85 22.37
C ASP A 234 19.23 -14.35 20.93
N LEU A 235 19.09 -13.41 19.95
CA LEU A 235 19.13 -13.75 18.54
C LEU A 235 20.52 -14.18 18.06
N ARG A 236 21.59 -13.63 18.65
CA ARG A 236 22.97 -14.07 18.41
C ARG A 236 23.22 -15.47 18.96
N ALA A 237 22.68 -15.75 20.13
CA ALA A 237 22.80 -17.08 20.77
C ALA A 237 21.97 -18.16 20.04
N ASN A 238 20.90 -17.76 19.33
CA ASN A 238 20.01 -18.69 18.62
C ASN A 238 19.96 -18.41 17.10
N PRO A 239 20.99 -18.77 16.32
CA PRO A 239 21.01 -18.56 14.87
C PRO A 239 19.87 -19.26 14.13
N ALA A 240 19.39 -20.41 14.62
CA ALA A 240 18.29 -21.15 14.01
C ALA A 240 16.99 -20.35 14.00
N TRP A 241 16.76 -19.54 15.04
CA TRP A 241 15.63 -18.62 15.09
C TRP A 241 15.74 -17.52 14.02
N ALA A 242 16.93 -16.91 13.91
CA ALA A 242 17.17 -15.86 12.90
C ALA A 242 17.05 -16.41 11.48
N ASP A 243 17.51 -17.61 11.21
CA ASP A 243 17.39 -18.29 9.91
C ASP A 243 15.93 -18.63 9.58
N ALA A 244 15.15 -19.10 10.56
CA ALA A 244 13.72 -19.36 10.39
C ALA A 244 12.94 -18.07 10.09
N PHE A 245 13.25 -16.98 10.80
CA PHE A 245 12.68 -15.67 10.53
C PHE A 245 13.03 -15.18 9.11
N ASP A 246 14.30 -15.31 8.70
CA ASP A 246 14.73 -14.91 7.35
C ASP A 246 14.03 -15.71 6.25
N ALA A 247 13.88 -17.00 6.42
CA ALA A 247 13.18 -17.84 5.45
C ALA A 247 11.71 -17.41 5.28
N PHE A 248 11.06 -17.03 6.36
CA PHE A 248 9.74 -16.43 6.34
C PHE A 248 9.76 -15.04 5.68
N ALA A 249 10.61 -14.13 6.13
CA ALA A 249 10.69 -12.74 5.70
C ALA A 249 11.02 -12.57 4.21
N LYS A 250 11.94 -13.38 3.66
CA LYS A 250 12.30 -13.40 2.22
C LYS A 250 11.13 -13.67 1.30
N SER A 251 10.11 -14.33 1.79
CA SER A 251 8.92 -14.68 1.00
C SER A 251 7.86 -13.59 0.99
N LEU A 252 8.04 -12.53 1.78
CA LEU A 252 7.05 -11.46 1.93
C LEU A 252 7.26 -10.39 0.84
N PRO A 253 6.19 -10.01 0.13
CA PRO A 253 6.21 -8.82 -0.70
C PRO A 253 6.23 -7.56 0.17
N ASP A 254 6.29 -6.38 -0.44
CA ASP A 254 6.07 -5.12 0.29
C ASP A 254 4.59 -4.94 0.66
N ILE A 255 4.17 -5.73 1.68
CA ILE A 255 2.78 -5.79 2.13
C ILE A 255 2.29 -4.46 2.71
N GLU A 256 3.16 -3.64 3.24
CA GLU A 256 2.81 -2.31 3.76
C GLU A 256 2.31 -1.39 2.63
N ARG A 257 3.04 -1.33 1.52
CA ARG A 257 2.62 -0.58 0.33
C ARG A 257 1.41 -1.18 -0.39
N LEU A 258 1.32 -2.50 -0.41
CA LEU A 258 0.17 -3.18 -1.01
C LEU A 258 -1.09 -2.97 -0.17
N GLN A 259 -0.98 -2.95 1.17
CA GLN A 259 -2.10 -2.67 2.07
C GLN A 259 -2.72 -1.30 1.79
N SER A 260 -1.91 -0.25 1.60
CA SER A 260 -2.43 1.09 1.28
C SER A 260 -3.16 1.12 -0.07
N ARG A 261 -2.70 0.36 -1.07
CA ARG A 261 -3.39 0.23 -2.35
C ARG A 261 -4.71 -0.54 -2.25
N ILE A 262 -4.77 -1.56 -1.38
CA ILE A 262 -6.02 -2.27 -1.10
C ILE A 262 -7.00 -1.32 -0.42
N ALA A 263 -6.54 -0.55 0.56
CA ALA A 263 -7.36 0.45 1.24
C ALA A 263 -7.94 1.48 0.27
N ALA A 264 -7.16 1.91 -0.71
CA ALA A 264 -7.60 2.82 -1.78
C ALA A 264 -8.48 2.17 -2.86
N GLY A 265 -8.72 0.84 -2.81
CA GLY A 265 -9.46 0.13 -3.85
C GLY A 265 -8.73 0.03 -5.20
N LYS A 266 -7.44 0.38 -5.26
CA LYS A 266 -6.62 0.41 -6.48
C LYS A 266 -5.64 -0.76 -6.61
N CYS A 267 -5.79 -1.77 -5.76
CA CYS A 267 -4.97 -2.97 -5.81
C CYS A 267 -5.39 -3.86 -6.98
N ARG A 268 -4.40 -4.43 -7.67
CA ARG A 268 -4.69 -5.45 -8.68
C ARG A 268 -5.09 -6.76 -8.00
N PRO A 269 -6.05 -7.52 -8.54
CA PRO A 269 -6.45 -8.80 -7.96
C PRO A 269 -5.29 -9.75 -7.65
N ARG A 270 -4.30 -9.83 -8.54
CA ARG A 270 -3.09 -10.64 -8.35
C ARG A 270 -2.27 -10.21 -7.12
N ASP A 271 -2.11 -8.90 -6.94
CA ASP A 271 -1.35 -8.33 -5.81
C ASP A 271 -2.10 -8.53 -4.50
N PHE A 272 -3.43 -8.42 -4.53
CA PHE A 272 -4.30 -8.73 -3.40
C PHE A 272 -4.17 -10.20 -2.95
N LEU A 273 -4.23 -11.14 -3.89
CA LEU A 273 -4.03 -12.56 -3.61
C LEU A 273 -2.63 -12.83 -3.04
N LEU A 274 -1.62 -12.09 -3.48
CA LEU A 274 -0.26 -12.18 -2.94
C LEU A 274 -0.20 -11.74 -1.48
N VAL A 275 -0.88 -10.65 -1.12
CA VAL A 275 -1.00 -10.17 0.27
C VAL A 275 -1.69 -11.19 1.15
N LEU A 276 -2.83 -11.75 0.72
CA LEU A 276 -3.55 -12.75 1.50
C LEU A 276 -2.74 -14.06 1.67
N ARG A 277 -1.95 -14.46 0.66
CA ARG A 277 -1.03 -15.59 0.80
C ARG A 277 0.08 -15.29 1.81
N ALA A 278 0.60 -14.05 1.80
CA ALA A 278 1.60 -13.63 2.76
C ALA A 278 1.04 -13.69 4.20
N PHE A 279 -0.12 -13.11 4.46
CA PHE A 279 -0.76 -13.17 5.78
C PHE A 279 -1.12 -14.60 6.22
N GLY A 280 -1.53 -15.46 5.32
CA GLY A 280 -1.80 -16.88 5.63
C GLY A 280 -0.59 -17.63 6.17
N ARG A 281 0.65 -17.12 5.96
CA ARG A 281 1.88 -17.71 6.50
C ARG A 281 2.28 -17.17 7.87
N PHE A 282 1.65 -16.10 8.33
CA PHE A 282 2.01 -15.44 9.60
C PHE A 282 1.77 -16.35 10.80
N GLY A 283 0.66 -17.09 10.82
CA GLY A 283 0.34 -18.02 11.91
C GLY A 283 1.40 -19.11 12.07
N SER A 284 1.72 -19.84 11.01
CA SER A 284 2.75 -20.89 11.04
C SER A 284 4.15 -20.36 11.36
N ALA A 285 4.50 -19.15 10.87
CA ALA A 285 5.76 -18.52 11.21
C ALA A 285 5.82 -18.15 12.69
N LYS A 286 4.77 -17.56 13.25
CA LYS A 286 4.67 -17.25 14.67
C LYS A 286 4.84 -18.49 15.54
N GLU A 287 4.13 -19.58 15.24
CA GLU A 287 4.22 -20.86 15.97
C GLU A 287 5.63 -21.44 15.91
N GLN A 288 6.25 -21.44 14.72
CA GLN A 288 7.63 -21.91 14.56
C GLN A 288 8.63 -21.10 15.40
N LEU A 289 8.52 -19.77 15.36
CA LEU A 289 9.39 -18.86 16.11
C LEU A 289 9.20 -19.01 17.63
N LEU A 290 7.96 -19.19 18.10
CA LEU A 290 7.65 -19.47 19.51
C LEU A 290 8.24 -20.83 19.95
N THR A 291 8.13 -21.86 19.12
CA THR A 291 8.67 -23.20 19.41
C THR A 291 10.19 -23.13 19.54
N LEU A 292 10.89 -22.45 18.63
CA LEU A 292 12.34 -22.27 18.68
C LEU A 292 12.81 -21.48 19.90
N LEU A 293 11.97 -20.57 20.41
CA LEU A 293 12.29 -19.79 21.61
C LEU A 293 12.07 -20.56 22.90
N SER A 294 11.08 -21.46 22.95
CA SER A 294 10.63 -22.18 24.14
C SER A 294 11.09 -23.64 24.21
N SER A 295 11.80 -24.15 23.18
CA SER A 295 12.30 -25.54 23.18
C SER A 295 13.37 -25.75 24.25
N SER A 296 13.43 -26.97 24.83
CA SER A 296 14.47 -27.37 25.77
C SER A 296 15.89 -27.37 25.16
N GLU A 297 15.98 -27.34 23.83
CA GLU A 297 17.24 -27.26 23.08
C GLU A 297 17.61 -25.79 22.77
N SER A 298 16.75 -24.81 23.14
CA SER A 298 17.07 -23.40 22.95
C SER A 298 18.29 -23.03 23.82
N PRO A 299 19.31 -22.39 23.24
CA PRO A 299 20.46 -21.91 24.01
C PRO A 299 20.10 -20.78 24.96
N VAL A 300 18.88 -20.20 24.81
CA VAL A 300 18.39 -19.08 25.60
C VAL A 300 17.48 -19.59 26.72
N SER A 301 18.03 -19.62 27.95
CA SER A 301 17.28 -20.09 29.12
C SER A 301 16.14 -19.19 29.55
N ARG A 302 16.26 -17.89 29.32
CA ARG A 302 15.23 -16.86 29.59
C ARG A 302 15.24 -15.85 28.47
N PRO A 303 14.35 -16.02 27.48
CA PRO A 303 14.29 -15.06 26.36
C PRO A 303 13.90 -13.65 26.83
N SER A 304 14.43 -12.64 26.16
CA SER A 304 14.18 -11.24 26.44
C SER A 304 12.70 -10.90 26.42
N SER A 305 12.31 -9.97 27.29
CA SER A 305 10.93 -9.49 27.36
C SER A 305 10.42 -8.92 26.03
N VAL A 306 11.30 -8.29 25.25
CA VAL A 306 10.99 -7.69 23.95
C VAL A 306 10.57 -8.76 22.94
N LEU A 307 11.35 -9.83 22.75
CA LEU A 307 11.01 -10.90 21.81
C LEU A 307 9.71 -11.61 22.20
N VAL A 308 9.56 -11.91 23.50
CA VAL A 308 8.35 -12.56 24.01
C VAL A 308 7.13 -11.67 23.80
N THR A 309 7.22 -10.36 24.09
CA THR A 309 6.13 -9.41 23.91
C THR A 309 5.74 -9.27 22.45
N LEU A 310 6.72 -9.09 21.56
CA LEU A 310 6.45 -8.99 20.11
C LEU A 310 5.74 -10.23 19.57
N LEU A 311 6.16 -11.43 19.98
CA LEU A 311 5.51 -12.66 19.51
C LEU A 311 4.12 -12.87 20.11
N ARG A 312 3.88 -12.46 21.37
CA ARG A 312 2.57 -12.54 22.01
C ARG A 312 1.57 -11.56 21.42
N GLU A 313 2.01 -10.31 21.19
CA GLU A 313 1.18 -9.23 20.65
C GLU A 313 0.98 -9.33 19.14
N TRP A 314 1.66 -10.26 18.48
CA TRP A 314 1.50 -10.51 17.04
C TRP A 314 0.09 -11.02 16.75
N PRO A 315 -0.77 -10.22 16.07
CA PRO A 315 -2.16 -10.58 15.80
C PRO A 315 -2.29 -11.82 14.91
N ASP A 316 -3.35 -12.57 15.09
CA ASP A 316 -3.67 -13.70 14.20
C ASP A 316 -4.36 -13.22 12.92
N VAL A 317 -3.54 -12.69 12.00
CA VAL A 317 -4.00 -12.24 10.68
C VAL A 317 -4.16 -13.39 9.67
N ALA A 318 -3.66 -14.57 9.99
CA ALA A 318 -3.79 -15.74 9.12
C ALA A 318 -5.26 -16.20 9.08
N GLU A 319 -5.92 -16.22 10.22
CA GLU A 319 -7.33 -16.56 10.33
C GLU A 319 -8.21 -15.53 9.59
N LEU A 320 -7.96 -14.23 9.79
CA LEU A 320 -8.65 -13.16 9.05
C LEU A 320 -8.48 -13.30 7.54
N ALA A 321 -7.27 -13.56 7.07
CA ALA A 321 -7.00 -13.77 5.64
C ALA A 321 -7.69 -15.03 5.11
N GLN A 322 -7.82 -16.09 5.91
CA GLN A 322 -8.51 -17.31 5.53
C GLN A 322 -10.03 -17.10 5.47
N MET A 323 -10.60 -16.41 6.44
CA MET A 323 -12.03 -16.03 6.42
C MET A 323 -12.36 -15.26 5.14
N LEU A 324 -11.56 -14.25 4.82
CA LEU A 324 -11.77 -13.46 3.61
C LEU A 324 -11.64 -14.29 2.32
N ARG A 325 -10.71 -15.23 2.27
CA ARG A 325 -10.52 -16.14 1.13
C ARG A 325 -11.65 -17.14 0.95
N SER A 326 -12.47 -17.40 1.95
CA SER A 326 -13.62 -18.32 1.82
C SER A 326 -14.73 -17.79 0.90
N HIS A 327 -14.78 -16.48 0.66
CA HIS A 327 -15.80 -15.82 -0.16
C HIS A 327 -15.52 -15.86 -1.66
N PHE A 328 -14.30 -16.26 -2.09
CA PHE A 328 -13.94 -16.28 -3.50
C PHE A 328 -13.00 -17.40 -3.88
N VAL A 329 -12.95 -17.72 -5.17
CA VAL A 329 -12.04 -18.69 -5.78
C VAL A 329 -10.97 -17.94 -6.57
N SER A 330 -9.70 -18.32 -6.35
CA SER A 330 -8.56 -17.79 -7.10
C SER A 330 -8.43 -18.51 -8.45
N ASN A 331 -8.29 -17.78 -9.53
CA ASN A 331 -8.08 -18.30 -10.87
C ASN A 331 -6.58 -18.34 -11.24
N ASP A 332 -6.23 -19.16 -12.23
CA ASP A 332 -4.84 -19.33 -12.70
C ASP A 332 -4.26 -18.04 -13.34
N ASP A 333 -5.11 -17.17 -13.87
CA ASP A 333 -4.72 -15.87 -14.43
C ASP A 333 -4.38 -14.81 -13.37
N GLY A 334 -4.51 -15.15 -12.09
CA GLY A 334 -4.30 -14.25 -10.96
C GLY A 334 -5.49 -13.34 -10.64
N SER A 335 -6.64 -13.58 -11.27
CA SER A 335 -7.92 -13.00 -10.88
C SER A 335 -8.59 -13.82 -9.77
N PHE A 336 -9.69 -13.32 -9.24
CA PHE A 336 -10.56 -14.09 -8.35
C PHE A 336 -12.03 -13.79 -8.65
N THR A 337 -12.88 -14.80 -8.47
CA THR A 337 -14.31 -14.74 -8.70
C THR A 337 -15.06 -15.17 -7.44
N PRO A 338 -16.27 -14.66 -7.19
CA PRO A 338 -17.04 -15.08 -6.02
C PRO A 338 -17.29 -16.59 -6.03
N VAL A 339 -17.35 -17.18 -4.83
CA VAL A 339 -17.91 -18.52 -4.64
C VAL A 339 -19.39 -18.45 -5.02
N LYS A 340 -19.90 -19.52 -5.63
CA LYS A 340 -21.32 -19.58 -6.04
C LYS A 340 -22.23 -19.34 -4.81
N GLY A 341 -23.12 -18.39 -4.94
CA GLY A 341 -24.03 -17.96 -3.86
C GLY A 341 -23.56 -16.74 -3.07
N GLU A 342 -22.29 -16.32 -3.19
CA GLU A 342 -21.76 -15.14 -2.48
C GLU A 342 -22.14 -13.80 -3.16
N CYS A 343 -22.35 -13.82 -4.47
CA CYS A 343 -22.73 -12.63 -5.22
C CYS A 343 -23.84 -12.95 -6.23
N GLU A 344 -25.08 -12.72 -5.84
CA GLU A 344 -26.26 -13.01 -6.67
C GLU A 344 -26.21 -12.31 -8.02
N ALA A 345 -25.73 -11.04 -8.05
CA ALA A 345 -25.61 -10.28 -9.29
C ALA A 345 -24.59 -10.90 -10.27
N TYR A 346 -23.49 -11.46 -9.74
CA TYR A 346 -22.49 -12.14 -10.56
C TYR A 346 -23.00 -13.48 -11.07
N ASP A 347 -23.65 -14.28 -10.21
CA ASP A 347 -24.22 -15.58 -10.58
C ASP A 347 -25.28 -15.41 -11.66
N ALA A 348 -26.20 -14.46 -11.50
CA ALA A 348 -27.22 -14.15 -12.52
C ALA A 348 -26.60 -13.70 -13.86
N ALA A 349 -25.52 -12.93 -13.80
CA ALA A 349 -24.80 -12.50 -15.00
C ALA A 349 -24.09 -13.68 -15.70
N VAL A 350 -23.52 -14.62 -14.94
CA VAL A 350 -22.93 -15.87 -15.48
C VAL A 350 -23.99 -16.71 -16.13
N ASP A 351 -25.15 -16.90 -15.50
CA ASP A 351 -26.27 -17.66 -16.07
C ASP A 351 -26.79 -16.98 -17.36
N SER A 352 -26.84 -15.65 -17.40
CA SER A 352 -27.22 -14.90 -18.61
C SER A 352 -26.25 -15.11 -19.76
N VAL A 353 -24.93 -15.17 -19.49
CA VAL A 353 -23.91 -15.50 -20.51
C VAL A 353 -24.12 -16.92 -21.03
N HIS A 354 -24.27 -17.91 -20.14
CA HIS A 354 -24.51 -19.30 -20.52
C HIS A 354 -25.80 -19.44 -21.35
N ALA A 355 -26.87 -18.76 -20.96
CA ALA A 355 -28.13 -18.76 -21.71
C ALA A 355 -27.97 -18.15 -23.12
N ALA A 356 -27.21 -17.07 -23.26
CA ALA A 356 -26.94 -16.46 -24.56
C ALA A 356 -26.07 -17.36 -25.44
N GLU A 357 -25.06 -18.02 -24.87
CA GLU A 357 -24.22 -18.99 -25.58
C GLU A 357 -25.04 -20.24 -26.04
N ALA A 358 -25.91 -20.74 -25.17
CA ALA A 358 -26.81 -21.85 -25.52
C ALA A 358 -27.77 -21.47 -26.68
N ARG A 359 -28.29 -20.24 -26.69
CA ARG A 359 -29.14 -19.75 -27.79
C ARG A 359 -28.36 -19.61 -29.10
N LEU A 360 -27.09 -19.23 -29.07
CA LEU A 360 -26.21 -19.21 -30.26
C LEU A 360 -25.98 -20.61 -30.78
N GLU A 361 -25.73 -21.62 -29.94
CA GLU A 361 -25.59 -23.00 -30.36
C GLU A 361 -26.88 -23.56 -30.99
N ALA A 362 -28.05 -23.26 -30.39
CA ALA A 362 -29.34 -23.63 -30.96
C ALA A 362 -29.59 -22.95 -32.31
N GLU A 363 -29.18 -21.69 -32.49
CA GLU A 363 -29.28 -21.00 -33.77
C GLU A 363 -28.35 -21.63 -34.83
N LYS A 364 -27.13 -22.06 -34.44
CA LYS A 364 -26.25 -22.83 -35.35
C LYS A 364 -26.91 -24.10 -35.82
N ASP A 365 -27.47 -24.88 -34.89
CA ASP A 365 -28.18 -26.13 -35.23
C ASP A 365 -29.39 -25.89 -36.16
N ARG A 366 -30.14 -24.78 -35.92
CA ARG A 366 -31.23 -24.35 -36.82
C ARG A 366 -30.72 -24.03 -38.23
N CYS A 367 -29.62 -23.24 -38.33
CA CYS A 367 -29.03 -22.88 -39.62
C CYS A 367 -28.48 -24.11 -40.37
N VAL A 368 -27.85 -25.06 -39.67
CA VAL A 368 -27.35 -26.32 -40.24
C VAL A 368 -28.50 -27.14 -40.82
N ALA A 369 -29.63 -27.25 -40.12
CA ALA A 369 -30.81 -27.95 -40.59
C ALA A 369 -31.43 -27.24 -41.81
N GLU A 370 -31.54 -25.92 -41.81
CA GLU A 370 -32.05 -25.09 -42.90
C GLU A 370 -31.21 -25.26 -44.17
N LEU A 371 -29.89 -25.26 -44.06
CA LEU A 371 -28.94 -25.41 -45.15
C LEU A 371 -28.75 -26.85 -45.60
N ARG A 372 -29.31 -27.83 -44.87
CA ARG A 372 -29.19 -29.30 -45.14
C ARG A 372 -27.72 -29.75 -45.24
N ILE A 373 -26.84 -29.19 -44.41
CA ILE A 373 -25.42 -29.56 -44.34
C ILE A 373 -25.16 -30.41 -43.10
N SER A 374 -24.02 -31.11 -43.06
CA SER A 374 -23.61 -31.84 -41.86
C SER A 374 -23.19 -30.90 -40.74
N LYS A 375 -23.49 -31.22 -39.48
CA LYS A 375 -22.99 -30.49 -38.30
C LYS A 375 -21.46 -30.37 -38.29
N ARG A 376 -20.74 -31.28 -38.93
CA ARG A 376 -19.26 -31.23 -39.02
C ARG A 376 -18.77 -30.22 -40.07
N GLU A 377 -19.63 -29.82 -41.01
CA GLU A 377 -19.30 -28.86 -42.07
C GLU A 377 -19.59 -27.39 -41.66
N ALA A 378 -20.25 -27.19 -40.53
CA ALA A 378 -20.55 -25.86 -40.01
C ALA A 378 -19.86 -25.64 -38.64
N GLY A 379 -19.30 -24.48 -38.44
CA GLY A 379 -18.61 -24.12 -37.20
C GLY A 379 -18.72 -22.65 -36.89
N TRP A 380 -18.49 -22.32 -35.61
CA TRP A 380 -18.26 -20.93 -35.22
C TRP A 380 -16.83 -20.52 -35.51
N LYS A 381 -16.65 -19.37 -36.12
CA LYS A 381 -15.35 -18.72 -36.29
C LYS A 381 -15.32 -17.39 -35.59
N HIS A 382 -14.23 -17.15 -34.86
CA HIS A 382 -13.95 -15.88 -34.20
C HIS A 382 -12.78 -15.23 -34.93
N VAL A 383 -12.91 -13.94 -35.27
CA VAL A 383 -11.86 -13.14 -35.90
C VAL A 383 -11.58 -11.95 -34.97
N GLY A 384 -10.50 -12.07 -34.24
CA GLY A 384 -10.20 -11.10 -33.16
C GLY A 384 -11.23 -11.12 -32.02
N THR A 385 -11.32 -10.03 -31.29
CA THR A 385 -12.22 -9.88 -30.12
C THR A 385 -13.61 -9.34 -30.52
N ASN A 386 -13.73 -8.67 -31.66
CA ASN A 386 -14.94 -7.96 -32.06
C ASN A 386 -15.85 -8.80 -32.98
N GLU A 387 -15.27 -9.60 -33.85
CA GLU A 387 -15.99 -10.41 -34.83
C GLU A 387 -16.09 -11.88 -34.37
N ILE A 388 -16.96 -12.08 -33.39
CA ILE A 388 -17.19 -13.40 -32.76
C ILE A 388 -18.40 -14.09 -33.38
N TYR A 389 -18.45 -15.41 -33.32
CA TYR A 389 -19.57 -16.26 -33.75
C TYR A 389 -19.99 -16.02 -35.22
N GLN A 390 -19.03 -15.93 -36.16
CA GLN A 390 -19.29 -16.00 -37.56
C GLN A 390 -19.59 -17.44 -37.92
N LEU A 391 -20.74 -17.71 -38.55
CA LEU A 391 -21.09 -19.05 -39.00
C LEU A 391 -20.30 -19.39 -40.26
N GLU A 392 -19.37 -20.32 -40.13
CA GLU A 392 -18.57 -20.83 -41.25
C GLU A 392 -19.30 -22.02 -41.90
N VAL A 393 -19.49 -21.94 -43.22
CA VAL A 393 -20.13 -22.99 -44.05
C VAL A 393 -19.31 -23.24 -45.31
N PRO A 394 -19.40 -24.43 -45.97
CA PRO A 394 -18.69 -24.72 -47.20
C PRO A 394 -18.98 -23.67 -48.28
N ALA A 395 -17.97 -23.28 -49.07
CA ALA A 395 -18.12 -22.25 -50.13
C ALA A 395 -19.20 -22.55 -51.18
N ARG A 396 -19.50 -23.83 -51.37
CA ARG A 396 -20.55 -24.34 -52.30
C ARG A 396 -21.98 -24.18 -51.78
N THR A 397 -22.16 -23.88 -50.49
CA THR A 397 -23.47 -23.82 -49.86
C THR A 397 -24.23 -22.57 -50.29
N LYS A 398 -25.46 -22.73 -50.78
CA LYS A 398 -26.37 -21.63 -51.06
C LYS A 398 -27.00 -21.17 -49.74
N VAL A 399 -26.87 -19.87 -49.41
CA VAL A 399 -27.41 -19.28 -48.19
C VAL A 399 -28.60 -18.39 -48.52
N PRO A 400 -29.54 -18.19 -47.59
CA PRO A 400 -30.66 -17.26 -47.75
C PRO A 400 -30.21 -15.80 -47.95
N ALA A 401 -30.97 -15.01 -48.69
CA ALA A 401 -30.66 -13.62 -49.03
C ALA A 401 -30.40 -12.68 -47.86
N PRO A 402 -31.05 -12.81 -46.66
CA PRO A 402 -30.80 -11.95 -45.50
C PRO A 402 -29.46 -12.17 -44.81
N TRP A 403 -28.68 -13.18 -45.16
CA TRP A 403 -27.40 -13.48 -44.53
C TRP A 403 -26.31 -12.54 -45.04
N ILE A 404 -25.53 -12.00 -44.13
CA ILE A 404 -24.46 -11.04 -44.43
C ILE A 404 -23.13 -11.79 -44.53
N LEU A 405 -22.49 -11.74 -45.70
CA LEU A 405 -21.15 -12.30 -45.93
C LEU A 405 -20.12 -11.43 -45.20
N MET A 406 -19.35 -12.02 -44.31
CA MET A 406 -18.28 -11.36 -43.56
C MET A 406 -16.91 -11.58 -44.18
N SER A 407 -16.61 -12.84 -44.54
CA SER A 407 -15.36 -13.21 -45.20
C SER A 407 -15.53 -14.50 -46.00
N GLN A 408 -14.63 -14.71 -46.94
CA GLN A 408 -14.62 -15.94 -47.74
C GLN A 408 -13.21 -16.45 -48.04
N THR A 409 -13.10 -17.76 -48.15
CA THR A 409 -11.90 -18.45 -48.61
C THR A 409 -12.31 -19.35 -49.77
N LYS A 410 -11.34 -20.04 -50.41
CA LYS A 410 -11.66 -21.02 -51.46
C LYS A 410 -12.50 -22.20 -50.94
N ALA A 411 -12.38 -22.53 -49.65
CA ALA A 411 -13.04 -23.70 -49.05
C ALA A 411 -14.32 -23.33 -48.29
N CYS A 412 -14.42 -22.18 -47.67
CA CYS A 412 -15.53 -21.80 -46.80
C CYS A 412 -15.89 -20.31 -46.91
N LYS A 413 -17.13 -20.02 -46.52
CA LYS A 413 -17.68 -18.66 -46.39
C LYS A 413 -18.21 -18.47 -44.99
N ARG A 414 -18.10 -17.26 -44.47
CA ARG A 414 -18.52 -16.89 -43.12
C ARG A 414 -19.62 -15.85 -43.16
N TYR A 415 -20.65 -16.08 -42.40
CA TYR A 415 -21.86 -15.27 -42.44
C TYR A 415 -22.33 -14.85 -41.04
N TYR A 416 -23.03 -13.74 -40.96
CA TYR A 416 -23.96 -13.41 -39.89
C TYR A 416 -25.41 -13.57 -40.41
N THR A 417 -26.23 -14.28 -39.65
CA THR A 417 -27.68 -14.22 -39.84
C THR A 417 -28.24 -13.02 -39.09
N PRO A 418 -29.43 -12.49 -39.45
CA PRO A 418 -30.07 -11.43 -38.65
C PRO A 418 -30.19 -11.84 -37.17
N ARG A 419 -30.54 -13.10 -36.90
CA ARG A 419 -30.70 -13.61 -35.52
C ARG A 419 -29.36 -13.77 -34.79
N THR A 420 -28.30 -14.23 -35.44
CA THR A 420 -26.98 -14.30 -34.81
C THR A 420 -26.47 -12.93 -34.40
N ARG A 421 -26.74 -11.87 -35.16
CA ARG A 421 -26.35 -10.50 -34.79
C ARG A 421 -27.05 -10.03 -33.52
N GLU A 422 -28.34 -10.32 -33.37
CA GLU A 422 -29.10 -10.00 -32.14
C GLU A 422 -28.54 -10.77 -30.95
N LEU A 423 -28.33 -12.11 -31.10
CA LEU A 423 -27.80 -12.94 -30.04
C LEU A 423 -26.36 -12.56 -29.64
N ILE A 424 -25.53 -12.15 -30.60
CA ILE A 424 -24.17 -11.62 -30.31
C ILE A 424 -24.24 -10.34 -29.50
N ARG A 425 -25.21 -9.44 -29.78
CA ARG A 425 -25.40 -8.23 -28.99
C ARG A 425 -25.83 -8.60 -27.58
N GLU A 426 -26.80 -9.48 -27.41
CA GLU A 426 -27.23 -9.98 -26.10
C GLU A 426 -26.08 -10.63 -25.33
N LEU A 427 -25.23 -11.42 -25.98
CA LEU A 427 -24.05 -12.02 -25.37
C LEU A 427 -23.01 -10.99 -24.91
N LYS A 428 -22.77 -9.95 -25.73
CA LYS A 428 -21.84 -8.86 -25.37
C LYS A 428 -22.36 -8.09 -24.15
N GLU A 429 -23.64 -7.73 -24.14
CA GLU A 429 -24.30 -7.07 -23.01
C GLU A 429 -24.22 -7.93 -21.73
N ALA A 430 -24.49 -9.24 -21.83
CA ALA A 430 -24.36 -10.16 -20.70
C ALA A 430 -22.91 -10.28 -20.18
N ARG A 431 -21.92 -10.29 -21.08
CA ARG A 431 -20.49 -10.33 -20.71
C ARG A 431 -20.06 -9.03 -20.04
N GLU A 432 -20.51 -7.87 -20.52
CA GLU A 432 -20.27 -6.57 -19.90
C GLU A 432 -20.89 -6.51 -18.50
N THR A 433 -22.12 -6.97 -18.34
CA THR A 433 -22.80 -7.08 -17.03
C THR A 433 -22.02 -7.96 -16.07
N ARG A 434 -21.51 -9.13 -16.54
CA ARG A 434 -20.67 -10.01 -15.72
C ARG A 434 -19.39 -9.34 -15.28
N VAL A 435 -18.70 -8.60 -16.16
CA VAL A 435 -17.49 -7.86 -15.83
C VAL A 435 -17.77 -6.77 -14.81
N ALA A 436 -18.86 -6.03 -14.97
CA ALA A 436 -19.26 -4.98 -14.02
C ALA A 436 -19.61 -5.58 -12.63
N ALA A 437 -20.34 -6.69 -12.59
CA ALA A 437 -20.68 -7.39 -11.35
C ALA A 437 -19.42 -7.92 -10.65
N LEU A 438 -18.47 -8.50 -11.41
CA LEU A 438 -17.20 -8.96 -10.87
C LEU A 438 -16.38 -7.81 -10.26
N LYS A 439 -16.30 -6.68 -10.97
CA LYS A 439 -15.57 -5.51 -10.49
C LYS A 439 -16.16 -5.01 -9.16
N ARG A 440 -17.48 -4.91 -9.08
CA ARG A 440 -18.17 -4.51 -7.85
C ARG A 440 -17.90 -5.47 -6.70
N PHE A 441 -17.98 -6.78 -6.95
CA PHE A 441 -17.63 -7.79 -5.94
C PHE A 441 -16.17 -7.63 -5.44
N GLN A 442 -15.22 -7.37 -6.34
CA GLN A 442 -13.83 -7.13 -5.95
C GLN A 442 -13.68 -5.87 -5.08
N GLU A 443 -14.44 -4.82 -5.37
CA GLU A 443 -14.51 -3.61 -4.54
C GLU A 443 -15.07 -3.93 -3.14
N ASP A 444 -16.13 -4.73 -3.06
CA ASP A 444 -16.72 -5.18 -1.77
C ASP A 444 -15.70 -6.00 -0.95
N VAL A 445 -14.94 -6.90 -1.59
CA VAL A 445 -13.89 -7.67 -0.91
C VAL A 445 -12.79 -6.75 -0.35
N TYR A 446 -12.44 -5.67 -1.06
CA TYR A 446 -11.49 -4.68 -0.51
C TYR A 446 -12.09 -3.88 0.66
N VAL A 447 -13.39 -3.62 0.65
CA VAL A 447 -14.09 -3.02 1.80
C VAL A 447 -14.05 -3.95 3.01
N TRP A 448 -14.28 -5.25 2.85
CA TRP A 448 -14.15 -6.23 3.93
C TRP A 448 -12.73 -6.30 4.50
N PHE A 449 -11.71 -6.33 3.64
CA PHE A 449 -10.31 -6.27 4.08
C PHE A 449 -10.02 -5.01 4.92
N ARG A 450 -10.61 -3.86 4.57
CA ARG A 450 -10.41 -2.60 5.29
C ARG A 450 -10.91 -2.63 6.74
N GLN A 451 -11.87 -3.46 7.07
CA GLN A 451 -12.40 -3.57 8.44
C GLN A 451 -11.33 -4.03 9.44
N ASP A 452 -10.36 -4.83 8.99
CA ASP A 452 -9.30 -5.39 9.81
C ASP A 452 -7.93 -4.72 9.62
N LEU A 453 -7.89 -3.57 8.92
CA LEU A 453 -6.64 -2.82 8.65
C LEU A 453 -5.76 -2.61 9.89
N PRO A 454 -6.29 -2.23 11.08
CA PRO A 454 -5.46 -2.06 12.28
C PRO A 454 -4.73 -3.33 12.69
N SER A 455 -5.37 -4.50 12.55
CA SER A 455 -4.76 -5.80 12.86
C SER A 455 -3.66 -6.16 11.87
N TYR A 456 -3.90 -5.98 10.59
CA TYR A 456 -2.88 -6.17 9.54
C TYR A 456 -1.69 -5.23 9.72
N ALA A 457 -1.92 -3.95 9.97
CA ALA A 457 -0.87 -2.95 10.20
C ALA A 457 -0.02 -3.29 11.45
N ARG A 458 -0.67 -3.75 12.54
CA ARG A 458 0.04 -4.19 13.75
C ARG A 458 0.92 -5.41 13.45
N ALA A 459 0.41 -6.39 12.71
CA ALA A 459 1.18 -7.58 12.33
C ALA A 459 2.41 -7.21 11.47
N ILE A 460 2.24 -6.32 10.49
CA ILE A 460 3.35 -5.82 9.66
C ILE A 460 4.39 -5.10 10.52
N ARG A 461 3.96 -4.25 11.45
CA ARG A 461 4.86 -3.53 12.38
C ARG A 461 5.64 -4.48 13.27
N THR A 462 5.00 -5.54 13.79
CA THR A 462 5.67 -6.58 14.58
C THR A 462 6.76 -7.27 13.77
N VAL A 463 6.47 -7.68 12.53
CA VAL A 463 7.47 -8.29 11.64
C VAL A 463 8.60 -7.33 11.32
N ALA A 464 8.31 -6.04 11.09
CA ALA A 464 9.33 -5.01 10.87
C ALA A 464 10.27 -4.86 12.07
N GLN A 465 9.73 -4.87 13.29
CA GLN A 465 10.53 -4.79 14.51
C GLN A 465 11.43 -6.02 14.69
N LEU A 466 10.90 -7.21 14.46
CA LEU A 466 11.69 -8.44 14.48
C LEU A 466 12.80 -8.42 13.43
N ASP A 467 12.52 -7.94 12.20
CA ASP A 467 13.50 -7.79 11.13
C ASP A 467 14.63 -6.82 11.52
N CYS A 468 14.30 -5.72 12.19
CA CYS A 468 15.28 -4.77 12.72
C CYS A 468 16.19 -5.42 13.78
N LEU A 469 15.62 -6.19 14.71
CA LEU A 469 16.39 -6.90 15.74
C LEU A 469 17.32 -7.96 15.13
N VAL A 470 16.82 -8.74 14.17
CA VAL A 470 17.62 -9.72 13.42
C VAL A 470 18.73 -9.01 12.63
N SER A 471 18.45 -7.86 12.04
CA SER A 471 19.44 -7.04 11.34
C SER A 471 20.57 -6.59 12.27
N LEU A 472 20.27 -6.13 13.48
CA LEU A 472 21.25 -5.75 14.48
C LEU A 472 22.08 -6.95 14.93
N ALA A 473 21.47 -8.09 15.20
CA ALA A 473 22.17 -9.32 15.58
C ALA A 473 23.17 -9.78 14.50
N LYS A 474 22.74 -9.79 13.24
CA LYS A 474 23.60 -10.13 12.09
C LYS A 474 24.74 -9.14 11.90
N SER A 475 24.49 -7.87 12.10
CA SER A 475 25.50 -6.82 11.95
C SER A 475 26.55 -6.91 13.06
N SER A 476 26.11 -7.15 14.32
CA SER A 476 26.99 -7.38 15.46
C SER A 476 27.91 -8.60 15.23
N MET A 477 27.36 -9.73 14.78
CA MET A 477 28.16 -10.91 14.44
C MET A 477 29.18 -10.64 13.32
N ALA A 478 28.76 -9.91 12.26
CA ALA A 478 29.63 -9.63 11.12
C ALA A 478 30.76 -8.64 11.44
N LEU A 479 30.53 -7.71 12.37
CA LEU A 479 31.50 -6.70 12.80
C LEU A 479 32.37 -7.19 13.97
N GLY A 480 32.04 -8.31 14.59
CA GLY A 480 32.72 -8.82 15.78
C GLY A 480 32.58 -7.91 17.00
N THR A 481 31.48 -7.12 17.03
CA THR A 481 31.17 -6.23 18.17
C THR A 481 30.41 -7.01 19.24
N PRO A 482 30.56 -6.62 20.53
CA PRO A 482 29.77 -7.20 21.59
C PRO A 482 28.27 -6.99 21.41
#